data_b259694a7969cd0343883cebee0bfc1c
#
_entry.id   b259694a7969cd0343883cebee0bfc1c
#
_cell.length_a   1.000
_cell.length_b   1.000
_cell.length_c   1.000
_cell.angle_alpha   90.00
_cell.angle_beta   90.00
_cell.angle_gamma   90.00
#
_symmetry.space_group_name_H-M   'P 1'
#
loop_
_entity.id
_entity.type
_entity.pdbx_description
1 polymer ?
#
loop_
_entity_poly.entity_id
_entity_poly.type
_entity_poly.pdbx_seq_one_letter_code
_entity_poly.pdbx_strand_id
1 'polypeptide(L)'
;MPGDLPYNHSMSNDFLSTDPYKGVRDFYPEDMAIQQYIFDTWSKTTESFGYERYDASVLEPASLYKSKGAVNEEIVNDQTYTFTDRGDREVTLRPEMTPTVARMIAKKQKELAFPVRWYSIPNLFRYERPQKGRLREHWQLNCDMFGSDTVAADVEIIALAHQLLL
;
A
#
# COMPACT_ATOMS: atom_id res chain seq x y z
N MET A 1 -6.98 45.27 -47.62
CA MET A 1 -6.99 45.49 -46.16
C MET A 1 -7.09 44.14 -45.49
N PRO A 2 -6.03 43.49 -45.01
CA PRO A 2 -6.13 42.29 -44.20
C PRO A 2 -6.35 42.69 -42.74
N GLY A 3 -7.39 42.14 -42.14
CA GLY A 3 -7.76 42.41 -40.77
C GLY A 3 -6.83 41.70 -39.78
N ASP A 4 -6.33 42.49 -38.86
CA ASP A 4 -5.54 42.04 -37.72
C ASP A 4 -6.38 41.11 -36.79
N LEU A 5 -6.00 39.86 -36.70
CA LEU A 5 -6.46 38.98 -35.65
C LEU A 5 -5.65 39.29 -34.37
N PRO A 6 -6.27 39.61 -33.25
CA PRO A 6 -5.56 39.80 -32.02
C PRO A 6 -5.12 38.43 -31.46
N TYR A 7 -3.88 38.07 -31.65
CA TYR A 7 -3.22 37.01 -30.91
C TYR A 7 -3.00 37.48 -29.47
N ASN A 8 -4.00 37.31 -28.64
CA ASN A 8 -3.87 37.54 -27.20
C ASN A 8 -3.48 36.23 -26.52
N HIS A 9 -2.20 35.85 -26.63
CA HIS A 9 -1.61 34.89 -25.75
C HIS A 9 -1.30 35.59 -24.42
N SER A 10 -2.27 35.59 -23.51
CA SER A 10 -1.93 35.72 -22.10
C SER A 10 -1.15 34.45 -21.73
N MET A 11 0.18 34.54 -21.75
CA MET A 11 1.00 33.55 -21.04
C MET A 11 0.65 33.71 -19.56
N SER A 12 -0.26 32.87 -19.05
CA SER A 12 -0.34 32.63 -17.63
C SER A 12 1.02 32.08 -17.23
N ASN A 13 1.74 32.81 -16.39
CA ASN A 13 2.94 32.33 -15.72
C ASN A 13 2.52 31.24 -14.71
N ASP A 14 1.92 30.15 -15.19
CA ASP A 14 1.66 28.96 -14.39
C ASP A 14 2.99 28.20 -14.22
N PHE A 15 3.81 28.70 -13.29
CA PHE A 15 4.92 27.89 -12.78
C PHE A 15 4.32 26.64 -12.17
N LEU A 16 4.82 25.48 -12.58
CA LEU A 16 4.45 24.22 -11.94
C LEU A 16 4.81 24.32 -10.45
N SER A 17 3.86 23.93 -9.58
CA SER A 17 4.14 23.84 -8.15
C SER A 17 5.26 22.85 -7.90
N THR A 18 6.17 23.20 -7.02
CA THR A 18 7.22 22.31 -6.50
C THR A 18 6.76 21.48 -5.31
N ASP A 19 5.54 21.74 -4.83
CA ASP A 19 4.97 20.99 -3.71
C ASP A 19 4.47 19.61 -4.16
N PRO A 20 4.65 18.56 -3.36
CA PRO A 20 4.07 17.25 -3.62
C PRO A 20 2.53 17.30 -3.55
N TYR A 21 1.88 16.28 -4.09
CA TYR A 21 0.44 16.15 -3.99
C TYR A 21 -0.02 16.19 -2.52
N LYS A 22 -1.17 16.85 -2.27
CA LYS A 22 -1.72 17.01 -0.92
C LYS A 22 -1.88 15.68 -0.18
N GLY A 23 -1.18 15.57 0.96
CA GLY A 23 -1.27 14.39 1.82
C GLY A 23 -0.26 13.28 1.50
N VAL A 24 0.66 13.51 0.57
CA VAL A 24 1.87 12.70 0.39
C VAL A 24 3.10 13.53 0.75
N ARG A 25 4.27 12.92 0.77
CA ARG A 25 5.54 13.62 0.98
C ARG A 25 6.63 13.05 0.08
N ASP A 26 7.58 13.89 -0.27
CA ASP A 26 8.84 13.46 -0.87
C ASP A 26 9.78 12.93 0.20
N PHE A 27 10.63 12.00 -0.19
CA PHE A 27 11.69 11.46 0.65
C PHE A 27 13.03 11.81 0.01
N TYR A 28 13.74 12.75 0.61
CA TYR A 28 15.08 13.10 0.21
C TYR A 28 16.09 12.06 0.70
N PRO A 29 17.37 12.07 0.25
CA PRO A 29 18.34 11.06 0.60
C PRO A 29 18.48 10.79 2.11
N GLU A 30 18.37 11.83 2.93
CA GLU A 30 18.45 11.73 4.39
C GLU A 30 17.23 11.00 4.96
N ASP A 31 16.02 11.32 4.46
CA ASP A 31 14.78 10.65 4.83
C ASP A 31 14.82 9.17 4.40
N MET A 32 15.32 8.92 3.18
CA MET A 32 15.47 7.56 2.65
C MET A 32 16.44 6.71 3.47
N ALA A 33 17.50 7.28 4.01
CA ALA A 33 18.41 6.55 4.88
C ALA A 33 17.70 6.06 6.17
N ILE A 34 16.84 6.89 6.76
CA ILE A 34 16.03 6.52 7.93
C ILE A 34 15.00 5.45 7.56
N GLN A 35 14.29 5.65 6.45
CA GLN A 35 13.29 4.70 5.98
C GLN A 35 13.90 3.33 5.68
N GLN A 36 15.05 3.31 5.00
CA GLN A 36 15.77 2.07 4.69
C GLN A 36 16.22 1.34 5.95
N TYR A 37 16.73 2.06 6.94
CA TYR A 37 17.09 1.47 8.24
C TYR A 37 15.88 0.76 8.88
N ILE A 38 14.70 1.40 8.86
CA ILE A 38 13.47 0.81 9.38
C ILE A 38 13.10 -0.45 8.59
N PHE A 39 13.13 -0.39 7.26
CA PHE A 39 12.78 -1.52 6.39
C PHE A 39 13.75 -2.69 6.55
N ASP A 40 15.04 -2.43 6.69
CA ASP A 40 16.05 -3.46 6.92
C ASP A 40 15.87 -4.12 8.29
N THR A 41 15.54 -3.34 9.32
CA THR A 41 15.24 -3.85 10.66
C THR A 41 13.99 -4.73 10.63
N TRP A 42 12.92 -4.29 9.99
CA TRP A 42 11.70 -5.06 9.81
C TRP A 42 11.95 -6.37 9.07
N SER A 43 12.63 -6.29 7.93
CA SER A 43 12.94 -7.47 7.12
C SER A 43 13.78 -8.48 7.90
N LYS A 44 14.89 -8.03 8.50
CA LYS A 44 15.80 -8.89 9.25
C LYS A 44 15.10 -9.58 10.42
N THR A 45 14.29 -8.83 11.18
CA THR A 45 13.55 -9.40 12.31
C THR A 45 12.53 -10.41 11.83
N THR A 46 11.73 -10.09 10.82
CA THR A 46 10.68 -10.95 10.29
C THR A 46 11.24 -12.23 9.68
N GLU A 47 12.34 -12.12 8.92
CA GLU A 47 13.04 -13.27 8.33
C GLU A 47 13.64 -14.20 9.41
N SER A 48 14.04 -13.66 10.57
CA SER A 48 14.53 -14.48 11.69
C SER A 48 13.44 -15.37 12.32
N PHE A 49 12.15 -15.04 12.09
CA PHE A 49 11.00 -15.88 12.45
C PHE A 49 10.57 -16.81 11.32
N GLY A 50 11.31 -16.87 10.20
CA GLY A 50 11.05 -17.75 9.07
C GLY A 50 9.98 -17.23 8.10
N TYR A 51 9.68 -15.94 8.11
CA TYR A 51 8.79 -15.33 7.11
C TYR A 51 9.54 -15.05 5.82
N GLU A 52 8.89 -15.31 4.70
CA GLU A 52 9.38 -15.04 3.35
C GLU A 52 8.74 -13.78 2.78
N ARG A 53 9.57 -12.95 2.11
CA ARG A 53 9.09 -11.70 1.54
C ARG A 53 8.27 -11.94 0.27
N TYR A 54 7.13 -11.26 0.18
CA TYR A 54 6.34 -11.15 -1.04
C TYR A 54 6.01 -9.69 -1.35
N ASP A 55 5.56 -9.42 -2.55
CA ASP A 55 4.94 -8.15 -2.94
C ASP A 55 3.90 -8.41 -4.03
N ALA A 56 3.10 -7.39 -4.32
CA ALA A 56 2.09 -7.41 -5.37
C ALA A 56 2.00 -6.04 -6.04
N SER A 57 1.22 -5.94 -7.13
CA SER A 57 0.98 -4.67 -7.79
C SER A 57 0.31 -3.66 -6.87
N VAL A 58 0.69 -2.39 -7.00
CA VAL A 58 0.00 -1.26 -6.37
C VAL A 58 -1.43 -1.12 -6.89
N LEU A 59 -1.65 -1.46 -8.18
CA LEU A 59 -2.96 -1.45 -8.83
C LEU A 59 -3.63 -2.82 -8.70
N GLU A 60 -4.85 -2.81 -8.20
CA GLU A 60 -5.71 -3.99 -8.10
C GLU A 60 -7.11 -3.70 -8.67
N PRO A 61 -7.85 -4.73 -9.10
CA PRO A 61 -9.27 -4.56 -9.41
C PRO A 61 -10.04 -4.04 -8.18
N ALA A 62 -10.84 -2.99 -8.34
CA ALA A 62 -11.61 -2.42 -7.22
C ALA A 62 -12.55 -3.44 -6.58
N SER A 63 -13.03 -4.42 -7.35
CA SER A 63 -13.88 -5.53 -6.86
C SER A 63 -13.22 -6.38 -5.78
N LEU A 64 -11.89 -6.46 -5.75
CA LEU A 64 -11.16 -7.21 -4.74
C LEU A 64 -11.44 -6.67 -3.33
N TYR A 65 -11.50 -5.33 -3.20
CA TYR A 65 -11.74 -4.67 -1.92
C TYR A 65 -13.24 -4.50 -1.61
N LYS A 66 -14.10 -4.47 -2.65
CA LYS A 66 -15.56 -4.38 -2.52
C LYS A 66 -16.24 -5.72 -2.19
N SER A 67 -15.49 -6.84 -2.19
CA SER A 67 -16.06 -8.15 -1.90
C SER A 67 -16.56 -8.21 -0.45
N LYS A 68 -17.72 -8.88 -0.25
CA LYS A 68 -18.32 -9.10 1.08
C LYS A 68 -17.30 -9.83 1.98
N GLY A 69 -16.86 -9.19 3.03
CA GLY A 69 -15.84 -9.70 3.94
C GLY A 69 -14.59 -8.82 4.05
N ALA A 70 -14.51 -7.71 3.31
CA ALA A 70 -13.52 -6.68 3.58
C ALA A 70 -13.69 -6.20 5.02
N VAL A 71 -12.64 -6.33 5.81
CA VAL A 71 -12.65 -6.08 7.26
C VAL A 71 -12.99 -4.63 7.62
N ASN A 72 -12.96 -3.72 6.63
CA ASN A 72 -13.21 -2.29 6.79
C ASN A 72 -14.05 -1.72 5.65
N GLU A 73 -15.38 -1.82 5.74
CA GLU A 73 -16.30 -1.22 4.76
C GLU A 73 -16.10 0.29 4.57
N GLU A 74 -15.71 1.00 5.63
CA GLU A 74 -15.42 2.44 5.58
C GLU A 74 -14.22 2.77 4.68
N ILE A 75 -13.14 1.96 4.75
CA ILE A 75 -11.96 2.15 3.90
C ILE A 75 -12.34 1.94 2.43
N VAL A 76 -13.18 0.95 2.15
CA VAL A 76 -13.54 0.57 0.78
C VAL A 76 -14.42 1.60 0.11
N ASN A 77 -15.38 2.17 0.83
CA ASN A 77 -16.38 3.08 0.25
C ASN A 77 -15.88 4.52 0.13
N ASP A 78 -15.13 5.02 1.12
CA ASP A 78 -14.83 6.45 1.23
C ASP A 78 -13.35 6.79 1.06
N GLN A 79 -12.44 5.81 1.21
CA GLN A 79 -11.01 6.08 1.32
C GLN A 79 -10.15 5.48 0.20
N THR A 80 -10.77 4.90 -0.84
CA THR A 80 -10.00 4.33 -1.95
C THR A 80 -9.75 5.33 -3.07
N TYR A 81 -8.56 5.21 -3.71
CA TYR A 81 -8.26 5.89 -4.97
C TYR A 81 -8.70 5.01 -6.13
N THR A 82 -9.99 5.06 -6.47
CA THR A 82 -10.57 4.24 -7.53
C THR A 82 -10.78 5.07 -8.80
N PHE A 83 -10.46 4.48 -9.96
CA PHE A 83 -10.64 5.10 -11.27
C PHE A 83 -10.87 4.03 -12.35
N THR A 84 -11.36 4.45 -13.51
CA THR A 84 -11.53 3.58 -14.68
C THR A 84 -10.29 3.67 -15.56
N ASP A 85 -9.69 2.52 -15.91
CA ASP A 85 -8.56 2.47 -16.82
C ASP A 85 -9.01 2.59 -18.29
N ARG A 86 -8.05 2.64 -19.23
CA ARG A 86 -8.34 2.75 -20.68
C ARG A 86 -9.07 1.55 -21.27
N GLY A 87 -9.18 0.45 -20.55
CA GLY A 87 -9.91 -0.76 -20.92
C GLY A 87 -11.24 -0.89 -20.23
N ASP A 88 -11.80 0.21 -19.74
CA ASP A 88 -13.08 0.30 -19.03
C ASP A 88 -13.15 -0.59 -17.76
N ARG A 89 -12.01 -0.84 -17.14
CA ARG A 89 -11.92 -1.62 -15.89
C ARG A 89 -11.81 -0.69 -14.69
N GLU A 90 -12.62 -0.95 -13.67
CA GLU A 90 -12.52 -0.24 -12.40
C GLU A 90 -11.35 -0.78 -11.58
N VAL A 91 -10.34 0.07 -11.36
CA VAL A 91 -9.12 -0.25 -10.63
C VAL A 91 -8.92 0.70 -9.47
N THR A 92 -8.17 0.27 -8.47
CA THR A 92 -7.85 1.08 -7.29
C THR A 92 -6.38 0.96 -6.91
N LEU A 93 -5.84 2.01 -6.30
CA LEU A 93 -4.59 1.89 -5.56
C LEU A 93 -4.86 1.11 -4.27
N ARG A 94 -4.03 0.12 -3.96
CA ARG A 94 -4.23 -0.74 -2.79
C ARG A 94 -4.31 0.06 -1.48
N PRO A 95 -5.42 0.02 -0.73
CA PRO A 95 -5.56 0.70 0.56
C PRO A 95 -5.03 -0.13 1.73
N GLU A 96 -4.90 -1.44 1.52
CA GLU A 96 -4.41 -2.45 2.47
C GLU A 96 -3.89 -3.68 1.73
N MET A 97 -3.23 -4.58 2.44
CA MET A 97 -2.59 -5.75 1.81
C MET A 97 -3.35 -7.06 2.00
N THR A 98 -4.18 -7.16 3.02
CA THR A 98 -4.87 -8.41 3.39
C THR A 98 -5.70 -9.03 2.25
N PRO A 99 -6.56 -8.30 1.50
CA PRO A 99 -7.27 -8.89 0.37
C PRO A 99 -6.34 -9.35 -0.76
N THR A 100 -5.26 -8.62 -1.00
CA THR A 100 -4.27 -8.97 -2.02
C THR A 100 -3.55 -10.27 -1.68
N VAL A 101 -3.03 -10.42 -0.45
CA VAL A 101 -2.35 -11.66 -0.05
C VAL A 101 -3.32 -12.84 -0.01
N ALA A 102 -4.55 -12.65 0.44
CA ALA A 102 -5.58 -13.70 0.42
C ALA A 102 -5.86 -14.19 -1.02
N ARG A 103 -5.96 -13.28 -1.99
CA ARG A 103 -6.09 -13.62 -3.42
C ARG A 103 -4.87 -14.41 -3.93
N MET A 104 -3.66 -14.03 -3.52
CA MET A 104 -2.42 -14.71 -3.92
C MET A 104 -2.36 -16.14 -3.38
N ILE A 105 -2.68 -16.32 -2.09
CA ILE A 105 -2.74 -17.63 -1.43
C ILE A 105 -3.83 -18.49 -2.10
N ALA A 106 -5.03 -17.96 -2.31
CA ALA A 106 -6.11 -18.69 -2.95
C ALA A 106 -5.71 -19.20 -4.36
N LYS A 107 -5.02 -18.38 -5.14
CA LYS A 107 -4.53 -18.77 -6.47
C LYS A 107 -3.55 -19.93 -6.44
N LYS A 108 -2.68 -20.01 -5.42
CA LYS A 108 -1.62 -21.00 -5.30
C LYS A 108 -1.85 -22.05 -4.22
N GLN A 109 -3.05 -22.12 -3.64
CA GLN A 109 -3.36 -22.96 -2.48
C GLN A 109 -2.90 -24.43 -2.63
N LYS A 110 -2.98 -25.00 -3.84
CA LYS A 110 -2.60 -26.40 -4.11
C LYS A 110 -1.09 -26.61 -4.25
N GLU A 111 -0.33 -25.53 -4.40
CA GLU A 111 1.12 -25.55 -4.63
C GLU A 111 1.90 -25.19 -3.36
N LEU A 112 1.24 -24.58 -2.39
CA LEU A 112 1.86 -24.07 -1.16
C LEU A 112 1.94 -25.14 -0.09
N ALA A 113 3.08 -25.20 0.59
CA ALA A 113 3.26 -25.99 1.81
C ALA A 113 2.83 -25.16 3.04
N PHE A 114 1.79 -25.59 3.74
CA PHE A 114 1.29 -24.93 4.93
C PHE A 114 1.98 -25.42 6.20
N PRO A 115 2.16 -24.57 7.26
CA PRO A 115 1.76 -23.17 7.32
C PRO A 115 2.66 -22.26 6.49
N VAL A 116 2.06 -21.31 5.76
CA VAL A 116 2.77 -20.28 5.00
C VAL A 116 3.01 -19.09 5.91
N ARG A 117 4.25 -18.61 5.95
CA ARG A 117 4.67 -17.38 6.64
C ARG A 117 5.18 -16.38 5.62
N TRP A 118 4.38 -15.37 5.31
CA TRP A 118 4.74 -14.35 4.37
C TRP A 118 4.72 -12.96 4.99
N TYR A 119 5.62 -12.09 4.54
CA TYR A 119 5.62 -10.68 4.92
C TYR A 119 5.80 -9.76 3.73
N SER A 120 5.30 -8.54 3.84
CA SER A 120 5.50 -7.47 2.86
C SER A 120 5.63 -6.11 3.54
N ILE A 121 6.29 -5.17 2.84
CA ILE A 121 6.44 -3.77 3.28
C ILE A 121 5.90 -2.88 2.14
N PRO A 122 4.59 -2.94 1.85
CA PRO A 122 3.99 -2.17 0.78
C PRO A 122 3.80 -0.71 1.16
N ASN A 123 3.84 0.17 0.15
CA ASN A 123 3.15 1.44 0.25
C ASN A 123 1.65 1.24 0.01
N LEU A 124 0.85 1.91 0.82
CA LEU A 124 -0.61 1.84 0.81
C LEU A 124 -1.19 3.24 0.63
N PHE A 125 -2.35 3.32 0.00
CA PHE A 125 -2.97 4.59 -0.39
C PHE A 125 -4.38 4.71 0.16
N ARG A 126 -4.64 5.75 0.98
CA ARG A 126 -5.96 6.03 1.55
C ARG A 126 -6.32 7.49 1.37
N TYR A 127 -7.46 7.77 0.76
CA TYR A 127 -7.99 9.13 0.59
C TYR A 127 -8.55 9.64 1.91
N GLU A 128 -7.67 9.89 2.86
CA GLU A 128 -8.03 10.42 4.17
C GLU A 128 -7.79 11.93 4.27
N ARG A 129 -8.38 12.55 5.29
CA ARG A 129 -8.04 13.94 5.63
C ARG A 129 -6.62 13.95 6.20
N PRO A 130 -5.64 14.59 5.52
CA PRO A 130 -4.26 14.62 6.01
C PRO A 130 -4.17 15.36 7.33
N GLN A 131 -3.39 14.80 8.25
CA GLN A 131 -3.04 15.42 9.52
C GLN A 131 -1.67 14.92 9.98
N LYS A 132 -1.13 15.52 11.06
CA LYS A 132 0.18 15.11 11.58
C LYS A 132 0.18 13.60 11.88
N GLY A 133 1.13 12.86 11.28
CA GLY A 133 1.25 11.41 11.43
C GLY A 133 0.24 10.58 10.62
N ARG A 134 -0.61 11.21 9.77
CA ARG A 134 -1.57 10.51 8.92
C ARG A 134 -1.54 11.06 7.51
N LEU A 135 -0.84 10.35 6.63
CA LEU A 135 -0.67 10.69 5.24
C LEU A 135 -1.58 9.81 4.35
N ARG A 136 -1.77 10.24 3.11
CA ARG A 136 -2.52 9.50 2.09
C ARG A 136 -1.71 8.35 1.49
N GLU A 137 -0.39 8.43 1.56
CA GLU A 137 0.52 7.35 1.25
C GLU A 137 1.33 7.02 2.50
N HIS A 138 1.40 5.73 2.86
CA HIS A 138 2.16 5.25 4.00
C HIS A 138 2.68 3.84 3.75
N TRP A 139 3.74 3.46 4.45
CA TRP A 139 4.28 2.10 4.42
C TRP A 139 3.85 1.35 5.68
N GLN A 140 3.64 0.06 5.51
CA GLN A 140 3.22 -0.81 6.61
C GLN A 140 3.95 -2.15 6.49
N LEU A 141 4.48 -2.67 7.61
CA LEU A 141 4.88 -4.06 7.69
C LEU A 141 3.62 -4.92 7.87
N ASN A 142 3.40 -5.86 6.97
CA ASN A 142 2.37 -6.89 7.07
C ASN A 142 3.04 -8.24 7.22
N CYS A 143 2.64 -9.01 8.23
CA CYS A 143 3.10 -10.37 8.47
C CYS A 143 1.87 -11.26 8.59
N ASP A 144 1.78 -12.26 7.74
CA ASP A 144 0.62 -13.15 7.66
C ASP A 144 1.05 -14.59 7.81
N MET A 145 0.34 -15.35 8.65
CA MET A 145 0.47 -16.80 8.74
C MET A 145 -0.82 -17.48 8.29
N PHE A 146 -0.72 -18.33 7.28
CA PHE A 146 -1.86 -19.08 6.76
C PHE A 146 -1.74 -20.57 7.02
N GLY A 147 -2.88 -21.20 7.33
CA GLY A 147 -2.97 -22.64 7.49
C GLY A 147 -2.52 -23.16 8.87
N SER A 148 -2.59 -22.31 9.89
CA SER A 148 -2.44 -22.71 11.30
C SER A 148 -3.52 -22.03 12.14
N ASP A 149 -4.20 -22.81 12.98
CA ASP A 149 -5.23 -22.37 13.94
C ASP A 149 -4.79 -22.60 15.39
N THR A 150 -3.49 -22.76 15.61
CA THR A 150 -2.92 -23.08 16.91
C THR A 150 -2.58 -21.83 17.72
N VAL A 151 -2.69 -21.93 19.05
CA VAL A 151 -2.21 -20.88 19.98
C VAL A 151 -0.74 -20.55 19.76
N ALA A 152 0.07 -21.51 19.31
CA ALA A 152 1.47 -21.28 18.99
C ALA A 152 1.65 -20.27 17.84
N ALA A 153 0.75 -20.25 16.85
CA ALA A 153 0.76 -19.28 15.77
C ALA A 153 0.46 -17.85 16.29
N ASP A 154 -0.50 -17.71 17.19
CA ASP A 154 -0.82 -16.43 17.83
C ASP A 154 0.36 -15.91 18.65
N VAL A 155 0.98 -16.81 19.45
CA VAL A 155 2.17 -16.46 20.24
C VAL A 155 3.33 -16.02 19.35
N GLU A 156 3.55 -16.69 18.22
CA GLU A 156 4.62 -16.33 17.25
C GLU A 156 4.43 -14.92 16.71
N ILE A 157 3.21 -14.56 16.26
CA ILE A 157 2.92 -13.21 15.73
C ILE A 157 3.10 -12.15 16.83
N ILE A 158 2.66 -12.42 18.06
CA ILE A 158 2.84 -11.49 19.18
C ILE A 158 4.33 -11.34 19.54
N ALA A 159 5.08 -12.43 19.56
CA ALA A 159 6.52 -12.42 19.82
C ALA A 159 7.28 -11.64 18.73
N LEU A 160 6.91 -11.83 17.45
CA LEU A 160 7.46 -11.08 16.34
C LEU A 160 7.21 -9.57 16.52
N ALA A 161 5.97 -9.19 16.81
CA ALA A 161 5.61 -7.79 17.05
C ALA A 161 6.39 -7.18 18.22
N HIS A 162 6.57 -7.95 19.31
CA HIS A 162 7.38 -7.53 20.45
C HIS A 162 8.85 -7.33 20.05
N GLN A 163 9.44 -8.27 19.33
CA GLN A 163 10.84 -8.19 18.89
C GLN A 163 11.13 -7.02 17.96
N LEU A 164 10.14 -6.57 17.18
CA LEU A 164 10.25 -5.39 16.31
C LEU A 164 10.34 -4.06 17.10
N LEU A 165 9.92 -4.05 18.35
CA LEU A 165 9.88 -2.85 19.20
C LEU A 165 11.05 -2.77 20.20
N LEU A 166 11.92 -3.78 20.25
CA LEU A 166 13.13 -3.82 21.08
C LEU A 166 14.35 -3.24 20.34
#